data_d52cae3e8a76ecda3ed6fcfe194f0277
#
_entry.id   d52cae3e8a76ecda3ed6fcfe194f0277
#
_cell.length_a   1.000
_cell.length_b   1.000
_cell.length_c   1.000
_cell.angle_alpha   90.00
_cell.angle_beta   90.00
_cell.angle_gamma   90.00
#
_symmetry.space_group_name_H-M   'P 1'
#
loop_
_entity.id
_entity.type
_entity.pdbx_description
1 polymer ?
#
loop_
_entity_poly.entity_id
_entity_poly.type
_entity_poly.pdbx_seq_one_letter_code
_entity_poly.pdbx_strand_id
1 'polypeptide(L)'
;MKILLAVPTFEHIQNEVFQAIYDMDKCGHEVDFRCVTGHDCAKARNIIADIAIGGGYDYVLMVDSDTIIPKDALKNLLDPPSDVVLGICPRKNTSKKETPLCPISCPDLSESLTYDYLDGLKGNRIEVKVGGFACALVKTKVFEDMMYPYFDYKTYGDRSMLSEDYYFCVMAQNCEYKILADNRVRCGHLARYYQYE
;
A
#
# COMPACT_ATOMS: atom_id res chain seq x y z
N MET A 1 1.50 16.14 -13.07
CA MET A 1 1.00 14.75 -13.12
C MET A 1 -0.41 14.73 -12.56
N LYS A 2 -1.23 13.81 -13.06
CA LYS A 2 -2.58 13.56 -12.56
C LYS A 2 -2.54 12.31 -11.65
N ILE A 3 -2.92 12.45 -10.40
CA ILE A 3 -2.78 11.42 -9.38
C ILE A 3 -4.15 11.09 -8.79
N LEU A 4 -4.49 9.82 -8.72
CA LEU A 4 -5.65 9.35 -7.98
C LEU A 4 -5.23 9.03 -6.54
N LEU A 5 -5.70 9.78 -5.56
CA LEU A 5 -5.64 9.38 -4.16
C LEU A 5 -6.91 8.59 -3.83
N ALA A 6 -6.77 7.35 -3.45
CA ALA A 6 -7.90 6.46 -3.22
C ALA A 6 -7.82 5.72 -1.88
N VAL A 7 -8.97 5.64 -1.21
CA VAL A 7 -9.11 4.94 0.07
C VAL A 7 -10.06 3.75 -0.10
N PRO A 8 -9.53 2.50 -0.05
CA PRO A 8 -10.38 1.33 0.09
C PRO A 8 -10.95 1.29 1.51
N THR A 9 -12.25 1.17 1.66
CA THR A 9 -12.88 1.06 2.97
C THR A 9 -14.17 0.25 2.88
N PHE A 10 -14.52 -0.45 3.97
CA PHE A 10 -15.80 -1.17 4.00
C PHE A 10 -16.97 -0.22 4.28
N GLU A 11 -16.82 0.68 5.26
CA GLU A 11 -17.90 1.58 5.69
C GLU A 11 -17.55 3.05 5.56
N HIS A 12 -16.49 3.51 6.25
CA HIS A 12 -16.13 4.93 6.34
C HIS A 12 -14.63 5.12 6.54
N ILE A 13 -14.16 6.33 6.30
CA ILE A 13 -12.81 6.79 6.62
C ILE A 13 -12.84 7.39 8.02
N GLN A 14 -11.80 7.15 8.83
CA GLN A 14 -11.64 7.80 10.13
C GLN A 14 -11.30 9.27 9.95
N ASN A 15 -11.80 10.14 10.85
CA ASN A 15 -11.63 11.59 10.73
C ASN A 15 -10.16 12.01 10.68
N GLU A 16 -9.32 11.37 11.47
CA GLU A 16 -7.87 11.63 11.53
C GLU A 16 -7.17 11.27 10.21
N VAL A 17 -7.62 10.20 9.55
CA VAL A 17 -7.12 9.80 8.24
C VAL A 17 -7.53 10.81 7.18
N PHE A 18 -8.81 11.21 7.18
CA PHE A 18 -9.29 12.23 6.25
C PHE A 18 -8.55 13.56 6.44
N GLN A 19 -8.32 13.98 7.69
CA GLN A 19 -7.56 15.20 7.98
C GLN A 19 -6.12 15.09 7.46
N ALA A 20 -5.44 13.96 7.68
CA ALA A 20 -4.09 13.74 7.17
C ALA A 20 -4.01 13.81 5.63
N ILE A 21 -5.01 13.22 4.95
CA ILE A 21 -5.13 13.27 3.48
C ILE A 21 -5.39 14.71 3.01
N TYR A 22 -6.25 15.45 3.70
CA TYR A 22 -6.56 16.83 3.36
C TYR A 22 -5.34 17.75 3.51
N ASP A 23 -4.54 17.56 4.56
CA ASP A 23 -3.36 18.36 4.90
C ASP A 23 -2.11 17.94 4.10
N MET A 24 -2.17 16.85 3.35
CA MET A 24 -1.04 16.35 2.55
C MET A 24 -0.64 17.39 1.49
N ASP A 25 0.67 17.65 1.38
CA ASP A 25 1.22 18.49 0.31
C ASP A 25 1.09 17.80 -1.05
N LYS A 26 0.29 18.38 -1.93
CA LYS A 26 0.06 17.89 -3.29
C LYS A 26 1.20 18.21 -4.25
N CYS A 27 2.20 18.96 -3.84
CA CYS A 27 3.41 19.29 -4.61
C CYS A 27 3.11 19.90 -6.00
N GLY A 28 2.01 20.64 -6.13
CA GLY A 28 1.58 21.21 -7.40
C GLY A 28 1.00 20.22 -8.40
N HIS A 29 0.72 18.99 -7.98
CA HIS A 29 0.06 17.98 -8.83
C HIS A 29 -1.46 18.10 -8.77
N GLU A 30 -2.13 17.66 -9.84
CA GLU A 30 -3.57 17.43 -9.87
C GLU A 30 -3.86 16.15 -9.09
N VAL A 31 -4.52 16.25 -7.94
CA VAL A 31 -4.83 15.10 -7.08
C VAL A 31 -6.34 15.00 -6.89
N ASP A 32 -6.92 13.97 -7.50
CA ASP A 32 -8.32 13.60 -7.31
C ASP A 32 -8.45 12.62 -6.15
N PHE A 33 -9.49 12.82 -5.31
CA PHE A 33 -9.77 11.94 -4.19
C PHE A 33 -10.96 11.03 -4.49
N ARG A 34 -10.83 9.74 -4.16
CA ARG A 34 -11.90 8.74 -4.25
C ARG A 34 -11.92 7.83 -3.04
N CYS A 35 -13.12 7.48 -2.63
CA CYS A 35 -13.38 6.46 -1.63
C CYS A 35 -14.09 5.29 -2.31
N VAL A 36 -13.58 4.07 -2.18
CA VAL A 36 -14.23 2.85 -2.70
C VAL A 36 -14.74 2.05 -1.52
N THR A 37 -16.07 1.97 -1.39
CA THR A 37 -16.77 1.45 -0.22
C THR A 37 -17.52 0.15 -0.49
N GLY A 38 -17.81 -0.63 0.57
CA GLY A 38 -18.70 -1.79 0.50
C GLY A 38 -18.07 -3.04 -0.12
N HIS A 39 -16.76 -3.08 -0.22
CA HIS A 39 -16.01 -4.22 -0.77
C HIS A 39 -14.90 -4.66 0.20
N ASP A 40 -14.47 -5.93 0.08
CA ASP A 40 -13.20 -6.36 0.68
C ASP A 40 -12.01 -5.63 0.05
N CYS A 41 -10.85 -5.69 0.71
CA CYS A 41 -9.66 -4.93 0.29
C CYS A 41 -9.22 -5.28 -1.14
N ALA A 42 -9.19 -6.55 -1.51
CA ALA A 42 -8.76 -6.97 -2.84
C ALA A 42 -9.66 -6.39 -3.93
N LYS A 43 -10.97 -6.54 -3.76
CA LYS A 43 -11.96 -6.02 -4.72
C LYS A 43 -11.94 -4.50 -4.78
N ALA A 44 -11.86 -3.82 -3.65
CA ALA A 44 -11.78 -2.36 -3.61
C ALA A 44 -10.53 -1.83 -4.34
N ARG A 45 -9.37 -2.45 -4.12
CA ARG A 45 -8.12 -2.08 -4.80
C ARG A 45 -8.13 -2.37 -6.29
N ASN A 46 -8.75 -3.47 -6.72
CA ASN A 46 -8.96 -3.73 -8.15
C ASN A 46 -9.83 -2.66 -8.82
N ILE A 47 -10.93 -2.25 -8.17
CA ILE A 47 -11.78 -1.14 -8.66
C ILE A 47 -10.98 0.17 -8.74
N ILE A 48 -10.14 0.47 -7.74
CA ILE A 48 -9.28 1.65 -7.73
C ILE A 48 -8.31 1.63 -8.93
N ALA A 49 -7.71 0.48 -9.22
CA ALA A 49 -6.82 0.32 -10.37
C ALA A 49 -7.57 0.56 -11.70
N ASP A 50 -8.78 0.00 -11.86
CA ASP A 50 -9.62 0.22 -13.05
C ASP A 50 -10.02 1.70 -13.21
N ILE A 51 -10.34 2.39 -12.10
CA ILE A 51 -10.60 3.85 -12.12
C ILE A 51 -9.37 4.62 -12.58
N ALA A 52 -8.18 4.21 -12.14
CA ALA A 52 -6.94 4.88 -12.51
C ALA A 52 -6.63 4.74 -13.99
N ILE A 53 -6.74 3.53 -14.52
CA ILE A 53 -6.54 3.23 -15.95
C ILE A 53 -7.58 4.01 -16.76
N GLY A 54 -8.86 3.84 -16.48
CA GLY A 54 -9.95 4.47 -17.23
C GLY A 54 -9.97 6.01 -17.13
N GLY A 55 -9.45 6.56 -16.03
CA GLY A 55 -9.36 8.00 -15.78
C GLY A 55 -8.09 8.68 -16.32
N GLY A 56 -7.15 7.90 -16.87
CA GLY A 56 -5.88 8.40 -17.39
C GLY A 56 -5.00 9.05 -16.33
N TYR A 57 -4.96 8.46 -15.12
CA TYR A 57 -4.06 8.92 -14.05
C TYR A 57 -2.64 8.42 -14.29
N ASP A 58 -1.64 9.25 -13.95
CA ASP A 58 -0.23 8.87 -14.01
C ASP A 58 0.13 7.91 -12.87
N TYR A 59 -0.41 8.18 -11.67
CA TYR A 59 -0.17 7.42 -10.45
C TYR A 59 -1.45 7.23 -9.62
N VAL A 60 -1.43 6.18 -8.81
CA VAL A 60 -2.41 5.94 -7.75
C VAL A 60 -1.70 5.99 -6.40
N LEU A 61 -2.16 6.83 -5.49
CA LEU A 61 -1.81 6.78 -4.07
C LEU A 61 -2.94 6.09 -3.32
N MET A 62 -2.73 4.85 -2.92
CA MET A 62 -3.67 4.11 -2.06
C MET A 62 -3.32 4.36 -0.59
N VAL A 63 -4.33 4.68 0.22
CA VAL A 63 -4.19 4.89 1.67
C VAL A 63 -5.31 4.15 2.37
N ASP A 64 -4.98 3.28 3.32
CA ASP A 64 -6.00 2.54 4.08
C ASP A 64 -6.79 3.48 5.01
N SER A 65 -8.05 3.14 5.26
CA SER A 65 -9.01 3.96 6.00
C SER A 65 -8.67 4.22 7.48
N ASP A 66 -7.59 3.61 7.97
CA ASP A 66 -7.07 3.72 9.34
C ASP A 66 -5.57 4.07 9.38
N THR A 67 -5.02 4.55 8.26
CA THR A 67 -3.62 4.94 8.12
C THR A 67 -3.46 6.44 8.07
N ILE A 68 -2.69 7.01 9.00
CA ILE A 68 -2.34 8.43 9.05
C ILE A 68 -1.04 8.63 8.27
N ILE A 69 -1.12 9.29 7.13
CA ILE A 69 0.05 9.60 6.29
C ILE A 69 0.72 10.90 6.76
N PRO A 70 2.06 11.03 6.67
CA PRO A 70 2.74 12.29 6.93
C PRO A 70 2.43 13.34 5.85
N LYS A 71 2.51 14.62 6.20
CA LYS A 71 2.19 15.75 5.30
C LYS A 71 3.01 15.72 3.99
N ASP A 72 4.24 15.29 4.05
CA ASP A 72 5.18 15.19 2.93
C ASP A 72 5.19 13.81 2.24
N ALA A 73 4.19 12.97 2.51
CA ALA A 73 4.11 11.61 1.98
C ALA A 73 4.23 11.57 0.45
N LEU A 74 3.38 12.31 -0.26
CA LEU A 74 3.39 12.31 -1.73
C LEU A 74 4.72 12.79 -2.31
N LYS A 75 5.30 13.85 -1.74
CA LYS A 75 6.62 14.36 -2.12
C LYS A 75 7.68 13.27 -2.04
N ASN A 76 7.76 12.59 -0.90
CA ASN A 76 8.76 11.57 -0.66
C ASN A 76 8.54 10.32 -1.53
N LEU A 77 7.29 9.89 -1.72
CA LEU A 77 6.96 8.75 -2.57
C LEU A 77 7.28 9.01 -4.05
N LEU A 78 7.23 10.26 -4.50
CA LEU A 78 7.56 10.65 -5.88
C LEU A 78 9.05 10.95 -6.12
N ASP A 79 9.88 11.06 -5.08
CA ASP A 79 11.28 11.48 -5.19
C ASP A 79 12.29 10.43 -4.68
N PRO A 80 13.08 9.81 -5.59
CA PRO A 80 13.02 9.85 -7.06
C PRO A 80 11.79 9.10 -7.59
N PRO A 81 11.27 9.42 -8.80
CA PRO A 81 10.16 8.70 -9.40
C PRO A 81 10.44 7.20 -9.54
N SER A 82 9.49 6.38 -9.16
CA SER A 82 9.58 4.91 -9.23
C SER A 82 8.22 4.32 -9.52
N ASP A 83 8.16 3.05 -9.92
CA ASP A 83 6.91 2.45 -10.38
C ASP A 83 6.02 1.99 -9.21
N VAL A 84 6.62 1.42 -8.15
CA VAL A 84 5.90 1.01 -6.92
C VAL A 84 6.70 1.44 -5.69
N VAL A 85 6.11 2.29 -4.84
CA VAL A 85 6.74 2.77 -3.61
C VAL A 85 5.76 2.67 -2.44
N LEU A 86 6.18 1.98 -1.39
CA LEU A 86 5.40 1.75 -0.18
C LEU A 86 5.88 2.66 0.95
N GLY A 87 4.95 3.28 1.65
CA GLY A 87 5.19 3.90 2.96
C GLY A 87 5.31 2.83 4.05
N ILE A 88 5.95 3.19 5.17
CA ILE A 88 6.15 2.31 6.31
C ILE A 88 5.00 2.50 7.29
N CYS A 89 4.21 1.45 7.50
CA CYS A 89 3.09 1.45 8.45
C CYS A 89 3.30 0.36 9.52
N PRO A 90 3.21 0.68 10.83
CA PRO A 90 3.36 -0.31 11.90
C PRO A 90 2.15 -1.26 11.93
N ARG A 91 2.34 -2.50 12.40
CA ARG A 91 1.21 -3.43 12.66
C ARG A 91 0.32 -2.92 13.77
N LYS A 92 -0.98 -3.20 13.67
CA LYS A 92 -1.89 -3.14 14.81
C LYS A 92 -1.45 -4.16 15.87
N ASN A 93 -1.52 -3.78 17.14
CA ASN A 93 -1.30 -4.69 18.29
C ASN A 93 0.11 -5.27 18.49
N THR A 94 1.15 -4.64 17.99
CA THR A 94 2.51 -4.97 18.45
C THR A 94 2.82 -4.13 19.69
N SER A 95 3.05 -4.79 20.83
CA SER A 95 3.52 -4.17 22.09
C SER A 95 4.93 -3.55 21.95
N LYS A 96 5.59 -3.75 20.83
CA LYS A 96 6.87 -3.16 20.48
C LYS A 96 6.66 -2.03 19.49
N LYS A 97 6.99 -0.82 19.90
CA LYS A 97 6.99 0.41 19.08
C LYS A 97 7.93 0.37 17.85
N GLU A 98 8.51 -0.77 17.49
CA GLU A 98 9.82 -0.76 16.82
C GLU A 98 9.90 -1.49 15.50
N THR A 99 8.86 -2.07 14.92
CA THR A 99 9.07 -2.79 13.66
C THR A 99 8.15 -2.33 12.55
N PRO A 100 8.67 -1.54 11.60
CA PRO A 100 8.01 -1.37 10.33
C PRO A 100 8.04 -2.69 9.56
N LEU A 101 6.93 -3.04 8.95
CA LEU A 101 6.71 -4.33 8.34
C LEU A 101 6.78 -4.26 6.83
N CYS A 102 7.98 -4.30 6.32
CA CYS A 102 8.20 -4.73 4.96
C CYS A 102 9.11 -5.95 5.01
N PRO A 103 8.64 -7.15 4.70
CA PRO A 103 9.51 -8.30 4.59
C PRO A 103 10.52 -8.12 3.45
N ILE A 104 11.77 -8.47 3.69
CA ILE A 104 12.86 -8.34 2.70
C ILE A 104 12.80 -9.49 1.70
N SER A 105 12.35 -10.67 2.10
CA SER A 105 12.28 -11.82 1.23
C SER A 105 10.90 -12.47 1.28
N CYS A 106 10.44 -12.91 0.12
CA CYS A 106 9.36 -13.85 0.00
C CYS A 106 9.98 -15.12 -0.58
N PRO A 107 9.97 -16.27 0.11
CA PRO A 107 10.41 -17.50 -0.48
C PRO A 107 9.57 -17.85 -1.71
N ASP A 108 10.11 -18.68 -2.57
CA ASP A 108 9.39 -19.20 -3.72
C ASP A 108 7.98 -19.64 -3.29
N LEU A 109 6.95 -19.18 -4.03
CA LEU A 109 5.53 -19.39 -3.71
C LEU A 109 5.11 -20.87 -3.64
N SER A 110 6.04 -21.80 -3.78
CA SER A 110 5.84 -23.25 -3.66
C SER A 110 6.01 -23.80 -2.24
N GLU A 111 6.59 -23.02 -1.30
CA GLU A 111 6.88 -23.46 0.07
C GLU A 111 6.23 -22.54 1.11
N SER A 112 6.25 -22.93 2.40
CA SER A 112 5.61 -22.18 3.48
C SER A 112 6.09 -20.71 3.53
N LEU A 113 5.14 -19.77 3.71
CA LEU A 113 5.40 -18.35 3.70
C LEU A 113 6.17 -17.92 4.96
N THR A 114 7.49 -17.87 4.88
CA THR A 114 8.35 -17.27 5.90
C THR A 114 8.81 -15.90 5.42
N TYR A 115 8.74 -14.90 6.30
CA TYR A 115 9.13 -13.53 5.99
C TYR A 115 10.26 -13.07 6.92
N ASP A 116 11.34 -12.57 6.33
CA ASP A 116 12.35 -11.82 7.05
C ASP A 116 11.93 -10.36 7.09
N TYR A 117 11.71 -9.85 8.29
CA TYR A 117 11.32 -8.45 8.50
C TYR A 117 12.55 -7.54 8.52
N LEU A 118 12.37 -6.32 8.01
CA LEU A 118 13.42 -5.31 8.03
C LEU A 118 13.67 -4.83 9.46
N ASP A 119 14.80 -5.25 10.04
CA ASP A 119 15.35 -4.63 11.24
C ASP A 119 16.28 -3.48 10.84
N GLY A 120 15.88 -2.25 11.21
CA GLY A 120 16.72 -1.07 11.04
C GLY A 120 16.90 -0.64 9.58
N LEU A 121 15.95 0.09 9.03
CA LEU A 121 16.04 0.69 7.69
C LEU A 121 17.22 1.66 7.60
N LYS A 122 18.24 1.29 6.83
CA LYS A 122 19.33 2.19 6.47
C LYS A 122 19.07 2.77 5.08
N GLY A 123 19.16 4.10 4.96
CA GLY A 123 18.87 4.81 3.72
C GLY A 123 17.41 5.24 3.59
N ASN A 124 17.12 5.98 2.52
CA ASN A 124 15.80 6.54 2.26
C ASN A 124 14.85 5.50 1.65
N ARG A 125 15.33 4.74 0.68
CA ARG A 125 14.56 3.69 -0.02
C ARG A 125 15.30 2.36 -0.03
N ILE A 126 14.55 1.29 0.11
CA ILE A 126 15.04 -0.09 0.11
C ILE A 126 14.16 -0.91 -0.81
N GLU A 127 14.79 -1.75 -1.66
CA GLU A 127 14.07 -2.75 -2.45
C GLU A 127 13.62 -3.89 -1.53
N VAL A 128 12.33 -4.23 -1.61
CA VAL A 128 11.69 -5.29 -0.82
C VAL A 128 10.99 -6.27 -1.74
N LYS A 129 10.75 -7.49 -1.27
CA LYS A 129 10.01 -8.49 -2.06
C LYS A 129 8.51 -8.27 -1.97
N VAL A 130 8.00 -7.99 -0.79
CA VAL A 130 6.59 -7.71 -0.55
C VAL A 130 6.43 -6.66 0.54
N GLY A 131 5.29 -5.99 0.59
CA GLY A 131 4.97 -5.04 1.65
C GLY A 131 3.49 -4.69 1.67
N GLY A 132 3.02 -4.17 2.82
CA GLY A 132 1.63 -3.77 2.99
C GLY A 132 1.28 -2.51 2.21
N PHE A 133 0.04 -2.43 1.75
CA PHE A 133 -0.51 -1.30 0.96
C PHE A 133 -1.23 -0.25 1.82
N ALA A 134 -0.91 -0.18 3.10
CA ALA A 134 -1.47 0.85 3.98
C ALA A 134 -1.22 2.29 3.49
N CYS A 135 -0.08 2.51 2.83
CA CYS A 135 0.23 3.71 2.06
C CYS A 135 1.12 3.29 0.87
N ALA A 136 0.59 3.30 -0.34
CA ALA A 136 1.30 2.81 -1.52
C ALA A 136 1.08 3.73 -2.73
N LEU A 137 2.17 4.19 -3.33
CA LEU A 137 2.14 4.91 -4.61
C LEU A 137 2.51 3.94 -5.72
N VAL A 138 1.62 3.77 -6.68
CA VAL A 138 1.79 2.87 -7.83
C VAL A 138 1.58 3.66 -9.12
N LYS A 139 2.51 3.56 -10.04
CA LYS A 139 2.36 4.11 -11.39
C LYS A 139 1.27 3.33 -12.13
N THR A 140 0.34 4.01 -12.77
CA THR A 140 -0.80 3.36 -13.43
C THR A 140 -0.36 2.33 -14.48
N LYS A 141 0.76 2.59 -15.14
CA LYS A 141 1.37 1.66 -16.12
C LYS A 141 1.62 0.26 -15.55
N VAL A 142 1.89 0.12 -14.25
CA VAL A 142 2.07 -1.20 -13.60
C VAL A 142 0.82 -2.05 -13.75
N PHE A 143 -0.36 -1.46 -13.52
CA PHE A 143 -1.64 -2.17 -13.68
C PHE A 143 -1.93 -2.51 -15.14
N GLU A 144 -1.56 -1.64 -16.10
CA GLU A 144 -1.75 -1.90 -17.53
C GLU A 144 -0.91 -3.10 -18.02
N ASP A 145 0.26 -3.34 -17.41
CA ASP A 145 1.17 -4.42 -17.79
C ASP A 145 0.89 -5.73 -17.02
N MET A 146 0.14 -5.67 -15.92
CA MET A 146 -0.27 -6.83 -15.13
C MET A 146 -1.56 -7.45 -15.67
N MET A 147 -1.71 -8.75 -15.46
CA MET A 147 -2.99 -9.43 -15.70
C MET A 147 -3.94 -9.22 -14.51
N TYR A 148 -5.21 -8.94 -14.82
CA TYR A 148 -6.27 -8.93 -13.82
C TYR A 148 -6.53 -10.36 -13.27
N PRO A 149 -6.81 -10.55 -11.95
CA PRO A 149 -6.89 -9.52 -10.92
C PRO A 149 -5.50 -9.03 -10.47
N TYR A 150 -5.38 -7.71 -10.21
CA TYR A 150 -4.14 -7.10 -9.71
C TYR A 150 -3.93 -7.44 -8.23
N PHE A 151 -5.02 -7.53 -7.47
CA PHE A 151 -5.06 -7.87 -6.06
C PHE A 151 -5.94 -9.09 -5.85
N ASP A 152 -5.45 -10.12 -5.14
CA ASP A 152 -6.21 -11.33 -4.83
C ASP A 152 -5.66 -12.00 -3.58
N TYR A 153 -6.46 -12.88 -2.97
CA TYR A 153 -6.03 -13.74 -1.88
C TYR A 153 -5.68 -15.12 -2.42
N LYS A 154 -4.53 -15.67 -2.04
CA LYS A 154 -4.13 -17.01 -2.44
C LYS A 154 -3.92 -17.90 -1.24
N THR A 155 -4.60 -19.03 -1.18
CA THR A 155 -4.42 -20.06 -0.15
C THR A 155 -3.57 -21.20 -0.72
N TYR A 156 -2.58 -21.64 0.05
CA TYR A 156 -1.69 -22.74 -0.28
C TYR A 156 -2.15 -24.06 0.36
N GLY A 157 -1.55 -25.18 -0.07
CA GLY A 157 -1.90 -26.53 0.41
C GLY A 157 -1.66 -26.76 1.90
N ASP A 158 -0.71 -26.03 2.50
CA ASP A 158 -0.43 -26.00 3.94
C ASP A 158 -1.39 -25.10 4.75
N ARG A 159 -2.39 -24.51 4.08
CA ARG A 159 -3.35 -23.52 4.60
C ARG A 159 -2.75 -22.14 4.91
N SER A 160 -1.51 -21.87 4.57
CA SER A 160 -1.00 -20.50 4.59
C SER A 160 -1.73 -19.67 3.54
N MET A 161 -1.86 -18.36 3.80
CA MET A 161 -2.58 -17.43 2.92
C MET A 161 -1.68 -16.26 2.57
N LEU A 162 -1.58 -15.98 1.27
CA LEU A 162 -1.00 -14.75 0.76
C LEU A 162 -2.09 -13.67 0.77
N SER A 163 -1.80 -12.54 1.41
CA SER A 163 -2.68 -11.37 1.40
C SER A 163 -2.68 -10.69 0.02
N GLU A 164 -3.70 -9.89 -0.24
CA GLU A 164 -3.90 -9.23 -1.54
C GLU A 164 -2.79 -8.24 -1.89
N ASP A 165 -2.22 -7.56 -0.89
CA ASP A 165 -1.10 -6.64 -1.06
C ASP A 165 0.20 -7.37 -1.42
N TYR A 166 0.46 -8.51 -0.78
CA TYR A 166 1.61 -9.36 -1.12
C TYR A 166 1.43 -10.03 -2.48
N TYR A 167 0.21 -10.47 -2.80
CA TYR A 167 -0.13 -10.98 -4.13
C TYR A 167 0.23 -9.97 -5.22
N PHE A 168 -0.22 -8.71 -5.06
CA PHE A 168 0.14 -7.63 -5.99
C PHE A 168 1.66 -7.50 -6.14
N CYS A 169 2.41 -7.46 -5.03
CA CYS A 169 3.87 -7.32 -5.08
C CYS A 169 4.54 -8.44 -5.90
N VAL A 170 4.09 -9.69 -5.71
CA VAL A 170 4.59 -10.84 -6.47
C VAL A 170 4.25 -10.71 -7.94
N MET A 171 3.02 -10.36 -8.27
CA MET A 171 2.57 -10.23 -9.67
C MET A 171 3.27 -9.07 -10.38
N ALA A 172 3.50 -7.94 -9.72
CA ALA A 172 4.26 -6.82 -10.25
C ALA A 172 5.72 -7.21 -10.55
N GLN A 173 6.37 -7.98 -9.65
CA GLN A 173 7.72 -8.50 -9.88
C GLN A 173 7.79 -9.49 -11.05
N ASN A 174 6.76 -10.28 -11.29
CA ASN A 174 6.67 -11.15 -12.48
C ASN A 174 6.61 -10.33 -13.79
N CYS A 175 6.21 -9.06 -13.71
CA CYS A 175 6.27 -8.08 -14.79
C CYS A 175 7.55 -7.23 -14.72
N GLU A 176 8.59 -7.67 -14.01
CA GLU A 176 9.91 -7.03 -13.86
C GLU A 176 9.90 -5.68 -13.09
N TYR A 177 8.81 -5.34 -12.40
CA TYR A 177 8.73 -4.16 -11.55
C TYR A 177 9.40 -4.38 -10.20
N LYS A 178 10.09 -3.33 -9.71
CA LYS A 178 10.69 -3.32 -8.38
C LYS A 178 9.72 -2.74 -7.36
N ILE A 179 9.66 -3.36 -6.19
CA ILE A 179 8.92 -2.86 -5.05
C ILE A 179 9.89 -2.15 -4.11
N LEU A 180 9.64 -0.88 -3.83
CA LEU A 180 10.47 -0.07 -2.95
C LEU A 180 9.70 0.28 -1.67
N ALA A 181 10.36 0.25 -0.52
CA ALA A 181 9.87 0.81 0.73
C ALA A 181 10.60 2.12 1.03
N ASP A 182 9.86 3.20 1.32
CA ASP A 182 10.43 4.51 1.61
C ASP A 182 10.39 4.83 3.10
N ASN A 183 11.56 4.85 3.72
CA ASN A 183 11.72 5.09 5.16
C ASN A 183 11.40 6.54 5.58
N ARG A 184 11.30 7.48 4.65
CA ARG A 184 10.88 8.86 4.90
C ARG A 184 9.38 8.97 5.11
N VAL A 185 8.59 7.99 4.61
CA VAL A 185 7.14 7.96 4.71
C VAL A 185 6.74 7.00 5.82
N ARG A 186 6.74 7.50 7.05
CA ARG A 186 6.34 6.75 8.24
C ARG A 186 4.92 7.09 8.63
N CYS A 187 4.04 6.16 8.44
CA CYS A 187 2.61 6.31 8.70
C CYS A 187 2.26 5.96 10.15
N GLY A 188 1.22 6.60 10.67
CA GLY A 188 0.52 6.17 11.87
C GLY A 188 -0.52 5.10 11.53
N HIS A 189 -0.85 4.21 12.47
CA HIS A 189 -1.89 3.20 12.31
C HIS A 189 -2.88 3.31 13.47
N LEU A 190 -4.14 3.64 13.17
CA LEU A 190 -5.18 3.79 14.18
C LEU A 190 -5.65 2.43 14.65
N ALA A 191 -5.51 2.16 15.96
CA ALA A 191 -6.09 0.98 16.60
C ALA A 191 -7.50 1.31 17.09
N ARG A 192 -8.51 0.56 16.65
CA ARG A 192 -9.84 0.63 17.26
C ARG A 192 -9.83 -0.24 18.51
N TYR A 193 -10.02 0.38 19.67
CA TYR A 193 -10.40 -0.35 20.87
C TYR A 193 -11.92 -0.48 20.89
N TYR A 194 -12.44 -1.69 20.71
CA TYR A 194 -13.81 -1.98 21.07
C TYR A 194 -13.84 -2.25 22.57
N GLN A 195 -14.42 -1.33 23.35
CA GLN A 195 -14.88 -1.66 24.70
C GLN A 195 -16.20 -2.39 24.52
N TYR A 196 -16.24 -3.65 24.92
CA TYR A 196 -17.51 -4.35 25.16
C TYR A 196 -18.02 -3.85 26.50
N GLU A 197 -19.20 -3.21 26.51
CA GLU A 197 -19.98 -2.93 27.70
C GLU A 197 -20.66 -4.21 28.22
#